data_e869d078ebb998f84196c0d2a7134de9
#
_entry.id   e869d078ebb998f84196c0d2a7134de9
#
_cell.length_a   1.000
_cell.length_b   1.000
_cell.length_c   1.000
_cell.angle_alpha   90.00
_cell.angle_beta   90.00
_cell.angle_gamma   90.00
#
_symmetry.space_group_name_H-M   'P 1'
#
loop_
_entity.id
_entity.type
_entity.pdbx_description
1 polymer ?
#
loop_
_entity_poly.entity_id
_entity_poly.type
_entity_poly.pdbx_seq_one_letter_code
_entity_poly.pdbx_strand_id
1 'polypeptide(L)'
;ADQRFIWNSHALTELSQQPELSRFCLPMILGYVSVNSIKVNGKTLEYVLVSRRSIYRAGTRFNVRGLDLQGQAANFVETEQIVMHGSDVCSFVQTRGSIPLFWTQKANLKRLPNPVVMDIDHMQAFQKHFDQQVYVYGNQVIVNLINQDGPEQVLEKKLAQVVTNAQNENIRYEPFDFHKECKKMRWDRLSILMERLKPDMKKFGYFMELKGSVVKLQGGVFRTNCIDCLDRTNVVQSLIAKEILQEQLVKLGLLRSEKELQDQKAFDAIFKNVWADNADVISKEYAGTGALKTDFTRTGKRTLFGALMDGYNSVIRYVKNNFQDGSRQDAMDLFLGNYIVEENEGLTVKSPLESARDWKYYAVPVIFLVAFSMFMVSVLLPDEHLSEQMLYVLFWGMACFLTLATMLLFGAIFVDQPKLAQNKVKSD
;
A
#
# COMPACT_ATOMS: atom_id res chain seq x y z
N ALA A 1 -10.51 19.37 10.74
CA ALA A 1 -9.69 18.32 10.12
C ALA A 1 -10.60 17.22 9.58
N ASP A 2 -10.22 16.58 8.49
CA ASP A 2 -10.99 15.49 7.90
C ASP A 2 -10.88 14.22 8.77
N GLN A 3 -12.01 13.77 9.29
CA GLN A 3 -12.10 12.65 10.24
C GLN A 3 -11.56 11.33 9.64
N ARG A 4 -11.59 11.17 8.33
CA ARG A 4 -11.08 9.97 7.64
C ARG A 4 -9.59 9.72 7.89
N PHE A 5 -8.83 10.75 8.27
CA PHE A 5 -7.38 10.72 8.36
C PHE A 5 -6.83 11.04 9.76
N ILE A 6 -7.71 11.17 10.79
CA ILE A 6 -7.28 11.43 12.17
C ILE A 6 -7.00 10.11 12.88
N TRP A 7 -5.75 9.70 12.89
CA TRP A 7 -5.35 8.38 13.43
C TRP A 7 -5.50 8.27 14.95
N ASN A 8 -5.34 9.35 15.68
CA ASN A 8 -5.49 9.37 17.14
C ASN A 8 -6.90 9.76 17.61
N SER A 9 -7.91 9.70 16.74
CA SER A 9 -9.28 10.09 17.09
C SER A 9 -9.85 9.31 18.27
N HIS A 10 -9.64 7.97 18.30
CA HIS A 10 -10.07 7.12 19.41
C HIS A 10 -9.40 7.50 20.74
N ALA A 11 -8.09 7.72 20.74
CA ALA A 11 -7.34 8.13 21.93
C ALA A 11 -7.74 9.55 22.44
N LEU A 12 -8.28 10.40 21.57
CA LEU A 12 -8.72 11.75 21.92
C LEU A 12 -10.21 11.81 22.33
N THR A 13 -10.95 10.70 22.28
CA THR A 13 -12.40 10.70 22.50
C THR A 13 -12.79 11.33 23.83
N GLU A 14 -12.16 10.92 24.92
CA GLU A 14 -12.46 11.44 26.27
C GLU A 14 -12.06 12.91 26.41
N LEU A 15 -10.89 13.29 25.91
CA LEU A 15 -10.41 14.68 25.97
C LEU A 15 -11.27 15.63 25.14
N SER A 16 -11.77 15.16 23.99
CA SER A 16 -12.59 15.98 23.08
C SER A 16 -13.99 16.29 23.63
N GLN A 17 -14.47 15.54 24.63
CA GLN A 17 -15.75 15.78 25.32
C GLN A 17 -15.66 16.97 26.26
N GLN A 18 -14.47 17.41 26.63
CA GLN A 18 -14.24 18.52 27.55
C GLN A 18 -13.69 19.73 26.81
N PRO A 19 -14.48 20.82 26.63
CA PRO A 19 -14.06 21.98 25.84
C PRO A 19 -12.77 22.63 26.33
N GLU A 20 -12.51 22.62 27.64
CA GLU A 20 -11.28 23.19 28.24
C GLU A 20 -10.02 22.42 27.82
N LEU A 21 -10.15 21.15 27.44
CA LEU A 21 -9.05 20.29 27.01
C LEU A 21 -8.83 20.30 25.50
N SER A 22 -9.62 21.05 24.74
CA SER A 22 -9.55 21.11 23.27
C SER A 22 -8.14 21.48 22.76
N ARG A 23 -7.40 22.32 23.49
CA ARG A 23 -6.01 22.71 23.17
C ARG A 23 -5.02 21.53 23.20
N PHE A 24 -5.35 20.42 23.83
CA PHE A 24 -4.55 19.20 23.88
C PHE A 24 -4.96 18.18 22.80
N CYS A 25 -6.09 18.41 22.12
CA CYS A 25 -6.61 17.54 21.08
C CYS A 25 -6.00 17.88 19.72
N LEU A 26 -4.73 17.53 19.52
CA LEU A 26 -4.05 17.73 18.25
C LEU A 26 -4.30 16.54 17.32
N PRO A 27 -4.99 16.72 16.17
CA PRO A 27 -5.21 15.65 15.22
C PRO A 27 -3.88 15.19 14.59
N MET A 28 -3.67 13.87 14.55
CA MET A 28 -2.49 13.25 13.99
C MET A 28 -2.84 12.47 12.73
N ILE A 29 -2.11 12.69 11.64
CA ILE A 29 -2.21 11.90 10.42
C ILE A 29 -1.11 10.82 10.40
N LEU A 30 -1.40 9.69 9.76
CA LEU A 30 -0.41 8.72 9.33
C LEU A 30 -0.21 8.87 7.82
N GLY A 31 1.02 9.08 7.39
CA GLY A 31 1.34 9.30 5.99
C GLY A 31 2.64 10.08 5.82
N TYR A 32 2.72 10.90 4.79
CA TYR A 32 3.92 11.63 4.41
C TYR A 32 3.64 13.12 4.23
N VAL A 33 4.53 13.96 4.74
CA VAL A 33 4.51 15.41 4.51
C VAL A 33 5.92 15.87 4.14
N SER A 34 6.02 16.61 3.05
CA SER A 34 7.27 17.24 2.62
C SER A 34 7.00 18.66 2.14
N VAL A 35 7.79 19.61 2.61
CA VAL A 35 7.74 21.03 2.23
C VAL A 35 9.12 21.42 1.73
N ASN A 36 9.21 21.91 0.49
CA ASN A 36 10.47 22.27 -0.14
C ASN A 36 10.37 23.64 -0.78
N SER A 37 11.25 24.55 -0.35
CA SER A 37 11.41 25.85 -0.99
C SER A 37 12.40 25.74 -2.14
N ILE A 38 11.96 26.06 -3.35
CA ILE A 38 12.72 25.81 -4.59
C ILE A 38 12.72 27.09 -5.45
N LYS A 39 13.79 27.30 -6.19
CA LYS A 39 13.88 28.39 -7.18
C LYS A 39 13.68 27.83 -8.59
N VAL A 40 12.77 28.41 -9.34
CA VAL A 40 12.51 28.13 -10.76
C VAL A 40 12.59 29.46 -11.51
N ASN A 41 13.48 29.56 -12.49
CA ASN A 41 13.71 30.81 -13.25
C ASN A 41 13.91 32.06 -12.36
N GLY A 42 14.63 31.88 -11.24
CA GLY A 42 14.91 32.98 -10.30
C GLY A 42 13.77 33.31 -9.34
N LYS A 43 12.59 32.74 -9.50
CA LYS A 43 11.45 32.93 -8.62
C LYS A 43 11.38 31.79 -7.59
N THR A 44 11.12 32.13 -6.33
CA THR A 44 10.95 31.12 -5.26
C THR A 44 9.51 30.61 -5.23
N LEU A 45 9.35 29.29 -5.13
CA LEU A 45 8.08 28.63 -4.88
C LEU A 45 8.22 27.61 -3.75
N GLU A 46 7.12 27.27 -3.12
CA GLU A 46 7.03 26.14 -2.19
C GLU A 46 6.33 24.98 -2.88
N TYR A 47 7.02 23.84 -2.89
CA TYR A 47 6.50 22.58 -3.37
C TYR A 47 6.21 21.67 -2.19
N VAL A 48 4.95 21.29 -2.02
CA VAL A 48 4.49 20.46 -0.91
C VAL A 48 3.85 19.18 -1.44
N LEU A 49 4.18 18.05 -0.82
CA LEU A 49 3.48 16.78 -1.04
C LEU A 49 2.98 16.27 0.31
N VAL A 50 1.69 15.99 0.38
CA VAL A 50 1.04 15.42 1.55
C VAL A 50 0.33 14.15 1.16
N SER A 51 0.63 13.04 1.83
CA SER A 51 -0.15 11.80 1.73
C SER A 51 -0.78 11.48 3.07
N ARG A 52 -2.07 11.14 3.05
CA ARG A 52 -2.87 10.85 4.24
C ARG A 52 -3.48 9.46 4.11
N ARG A 53 -3.15 8.57 5.02
CA ARG A 53 -3.71 7.21 5.05
C ARG A 53 -5.02 7.20 5.82
N SER A 54 -6.06 6.60 5.26
CA SER A 54 -7.36 6.45 5.92
C SER A 54 -7.29 5.55 7.16
N ILE A 55 -8.05 5.92 8.19
CA ILE A 55 -8.28 5.07 9.37
C ILE A 55 -9.26 3.95 9.08
N TYR A 56 -10.16 4.15 8.10
CA TYR A 56 -11.15 3.15 7.74
C TYR A 56 -10.48 1.99 7.03
N ARG A 57 -10.81 0.76 7.45
CA ARG A 57 -10.23 -0.47 6.95
C ARG A 57 -8.70 -0.44 6.92
N ALA A 58 -8.08 0.22 7.91
CA ALA A 58 -6.65 0.23 8.08
C ALA A 58 -6.13 -1.15 8.46
N GLY A 59 -4.93 -1.51 7.97
CA GLY A 59 -4.35 -2.80 8.30
C GLY A 59 -3.05 -3.07 7.58
N THR A 60 -2.51 -4.26 7.80
CA THR A 60 -1.27 -4.75 7.21
C THR A 60 -1.52 -5.54 5.93
N ARG A 61 -0.48 -5.75 5.14
CA ARG A 61 -0.53 -6.19 3.74
C ARG A 61 -1.39 -7.43 3.48
N PHE A 62 -1.23 -8.50 4.26
CA PHE A 62 -1.95 -9.76 4.04
C PHE A 62 -3.16 -9.95 4.96
N ASN A 63 -3.37 -9.07 5.93
CA ASN A 63 -4.51 -9.17 6.84
C ASN A 63 -5.73 -8.39 6.34
N VAL A 64 -5.50 -7.25 5.64
CA VAL A 64 -6.58 -6.41 5.16
C VAL A 64 -6.45 -6.14 3.65
N ARG A 65 -7.42 -6.61 2.88
CA ARG A 65 -7.52 -6.47 1.42
C ARG A 65 -8.94 -6.07 1.02
N GLY A 66 -9.06 -5.47 -0.16
CA GLY A 66 -10.35 -5.20 -0.80
C GLY A 66 -11.24 -4.21 -0.05
N LEU A 67 -12.55 -4.35 -0.24
CA LEU A 67 -13.58 -3.56 0.43
C LEU A 67 -14.13 -4.28 1.66
N ASP A 68 -14.78 -3.51 2.55
CA ASP A 68 -15.73 -4.00 3.54
C ASP A 68 -17.18 -3.73 3.08
N LEU A 69 -18.15 -4.12 3.91
CA LEU A 69 -19.59 -3.94 3.63
C LEU A 69 -20.02 -2.48 3.59
N GLN A 70 -19.23 -1.58 4.19
CA GLN A 70 -19.45 -0.14 4.18
C GLN A 70 -18.82 0.55 2.95
N GLY A 71 -18.12 -0.22 2.08
CA GLY A 71 -17.44 0.31 0.92
C GLY A 71 -16.07 0.94 1.22
N GLN A 72 -15.51 0.71 2.40
CA GLN A 72 -14.18 1.23 2.73
C GLN A 72 -13.10 0.34 2.11
N ALA A 73 -12.14 0.96 1.44
CA ALA A 73 -11.05 0.24 0.79
C ALA A 73 -9.83 0.11 1.71
N ALA A 74 -9.25 -1.09 1.76
CA ALA A 74 -7.99 -1.31 2.45
C ALA A 74 -6.87 -0.43 1.86
N ASN A 75 -5.96 0.03 2.72
CA ASN A 75 -4.81 0.86 2.34
C ASN A 75 -5.20 2.05 1.44
N PHE A 76 -6.31 2.72 1.77
CA PHE A 76 -6.71 3.93 1.07
C PHE A 76 -5.83 5.10 1.50
N VAL A 77 -5.25 5.80 0.51
CA VAL A 77 -4.39 6.97 0.72
C VAL A 77 -4.82 8.07 -0.24
N GLU A 78 -5.03 9.27 0.30
CA GLU A 78 -5.16 10.51 -0.44
C GLU A 78 -3.79 11.16 -0.55
N THR A 79 -3.36 11.53 -1.75
CA THR A 79 -2.10 12.25 -1.99
C THR A 79 -2.40 13.58 -2.65
N GLU A 80 -1.96 14.65 -2.02
CA GLU A 80 -2.15 16.03 -2.48
C GLU A 80 -0.80 16.68 -2.76
N GLN A 81 -0.63 17.18 -3.98
CA GLN A 81 0.50 17.98 -4.43
C GLN A 81 0.10 19.44 -4.43
N ILE A 82 0.83 20.28 -3.72
CA ILE A 82 0.55 21.72 -3.60
C ILE A 82 1.75 22.52 -4.09
N VAL A 83 1.49 23.57 -4.85
CA VAL A 83 2.49 24.55 -5.28
C VAL A 83 2.03 25.93 -4.86
N MET A 84 2.89 26.65 -4.14
CA MET A 84 2.60 28.00 -3.69
C MET A 84 3.67 28.98 -4.19
N HIS A 85 3.21 30.11 -4.74
CA HIS A 85 4.07 31.21 -5.18
C HIS A 85 3.48 32.55 -4.75
N GLY A 86 4.05 33.16 -3.73
CA GLY A 86 3.46 34.34 -3.08
C GLY A 86 2.09 34.00 -2.47
N SER A 87 1.04 34.65 -2.94
CA SER A 87 -0.35 34.39 -2.52
C SER A 87 -1.08 33.40 -3.43
N ASP A 88 -0.44 32.93 -4.48
CA ASP A 88 -1.07 32.05 -5.47
C ASP A 88 -0.82 30.59 -5.08
N VAL A 89 -1.87 29.79 -5.14
CA VAL A 89 -1.86 28.37 -4.72
C VAL A 89 -2.47 27.49 -5.81
N CYS A 90 -1.80 26.40 -6.13
CA CYS A 90 -2.35 25.31 -6.93
C CYS A 90 -2.29 24.00 -6.13
N SER A 91 -3.31 23.18 -6.22
CA SER A 91 -3.37 21.86 -5.58
C SER A 91 -3.92 20.81 -6.56
N PHE A 92 -3.38 19.60 -6.45
CA PHE A 92 -3.84 18.45 -7.22
C PHE A 92 -3.90 17.20 -6.34
N VAL A 93 -5.08 16.59 -6.28
CA VAL A 93 -5.37 15.42 -5.44
C VAL A 93 -5.48 14.16 -6.30
N GLN A 94 -4.89 13.08 -5.82
CA GLN A 94 -5.04 11.72 -6.33
C GLN A 94 -5.36 10.77 -5.18
N THR A 95 -6.00 9.64 -5.48
CA THR A 95 -6.27 8.60 -4.50
C THR A 95 -5.66 7.27 -4.91
N ARG A 96 -5.34 6.44 -3.93
CA ARG A 96 -4.98 5.02 -4.12
C ARG A 96 -5.64 4.17 -3.05
N GLY A 97 -5.84 2.91 -3.34
CA GLY A 97 -6.43 1.97 -2.41
C GLY A 97 -6.49 0.58 -3.02
N SER A 98 -6.78 -0.40 -2.19
CA SER A 98 -6.97 -1.78 -2.62
C SER A 98 -8.01 -1.88 -3.73
N ILE A 99 -7.91 -2.91 -4.55
CA ILE A 99 -8.88 -3.20 -5.62
C ILE A 99 -10.28 -3.26 -4.99
N PRO A 100 -11.26 -2.48 -5.52
CA PRO A 100 -12.57 -2.30 -4.89
C PRO A 100 -13.50 -3.50 -5.11
N LEU A 101 -13.11 -4.64 -4.57
CA LEU A 101 -13.82 -5.91 -4.56
C LEU A 101 -13.72 -6.54 -3.17
N PHE A 102 -14.52 -7.54 -2.87
CA PHE A 102 -14.29 -8.45 -1.76
C PHE A 102 -13.27 -9.51 -2.17
N TRP A 103 -12.08 -9.44 -1.62
CA TRP A 103 -11.01 -10.38 -1.88
C TRP A 103 -10.03 -10.51 -0.73
N THR A 104 -9.34 -11.62 -0.65
CA THR A 104 -8.39 -11.94 0.39
C THR A 104 -7.07 -12.43 -0.18
N GLN A 105 -6.00 -12.31 0.61
CA GLN A 105 -4.69 -12.85 0.28
C GLN A 105 -3.99 -13.16 1.60
N LYS A 106 -4.19 -14.38 2.11
CA LYS A 106 -3.69 -14.76 3.44
C LYS A 106 -2.23 -15.21 3.37
N ALA A 107 -1.43 -14.75 4.34
CA ALA A 107 -0.07 -15.24 4.54
C ALA A 107 -0.05 -16.76 4.76
N ASN A 108 0.88 -17.47 4.14
CA ASN A 108 0.98 -18.93 4.20
C ASN A 108 2.40 -19.45 3.91
N LEU A 109 3.43 -18.71 4.29
CA LEU A 109 4.84 -18.96 4.01
C LEU A 109 5.26 -18.87 2.53
N LYS A 110 4.31 -18.74 1.58
CA LYS A 110 4.67 -18.47 0.19
C LYS A 110 5.15 -17.03 0.06
N ARG A 111 6.09 -16.81 -0.83
CA ARG A 111 6.61 -15.46 -1.11
C ARG A 111 5.49 -14.48 -1.52
N LEU A 112 4.55 -14.96 -2.32
CA LEU A 112 3.38 -14.22 -2.73
C LEU A 112 2.20 -15.20 -2.80
N PRO A 113 1.31 -15.19 -1.80
CA PRO A 113 0.08 -15.98 -1.84
C PRO A 113 -0.81 -15.55 -3.01
N ASN A 114 -1.57 -16.48 -3.56
CA ASN A 114 -2.53 -16.14 -4.62
C ASN A 114 -3.69 -15.32 -4.03
N PRO A 115 -4.16 -14.28 -4.71
CA PRO A 115 -5.37 -13.58 -4.33
C PRO A 115 -6.60 -14.47 -4.58
N VAL A 116 -7.58 -14.37 -3.69
CA VAL A 116 -8.85 -15.11 -3.77
C VAL A 116 -9.99 -14.11 -3.78
N VAL A 117 -10.75 -14.07 -4.85
CA VAL A 117 -12.00 -13.31 -4.93
C VAL A 117 -13.07 -14.06 -4.15
N MET A 118 -13.78 -13.37 -3.26
CA MET A 118 -14.86 -13.99 -2.49
C MET A 118 -16.09 -14.22 -3.37
N ASP A 119 -16.78 -15.31 -3.17
CA ASP A 119 -18.02 -15.65 -3.91
C ASP A 119 -19.25 -15.03 -3.23
N ILE A 120 -19.29 -13.70 -3.25
CA ILE A 120 -20.39 -12.89 -2.71
C ILE A 120 -20.69 -11.73 -3.66
N ASP A 121 -21.81 -11.05 -3.47
CA ASP A 121 -22.14 -9.86 -4.26
C ASP A 121 -21.18 -8.70 -3.95
N HIS A 122 -20.49 -8.26 -4.98
CA HIS A 122 -19.56 -7.13 -4.90
C HIS A 122 -20.22 -5.79 -5.17
N MET A 123 -21.39 -5.78 -5.83
CA MET A 123 -21.99 -4.59 -6.41
C MET A 123 -22.32 -3.55 -5.36
N GLN A 124 -22.98 -3.96 -4.27
CA GLN A 124 -23.43 -3.03 -3.23
C GLN A 124 -22.25 -2.29 -2.57
N ALA A 125 -21.18 -3.01 -2.22
CA ALA A 125 -20.00 -2.39 -1.61
C ALA A 125 -19.23 -1.53 -2.60
N PHE A 126 -19.15 -1.96 -3.87
CA PHE A 126 -18.55 -1.18 -4.95
C PHE A 126 -19.29 0.15 -5.16
N GLN A 127 -20.62 0.12 -5.22
CA GLN A 127 -21.44 1.33 -5.35
C GLN A 127 -21.23 2.26 -4.15
N LYS A 128 -21.34 1.75 -2.92
CA LYS A 128 -21.07 2.55 -1.71
C LYS A 128 -19.69 3.22 -1.74
N HIS A 129 -18.67 2.47 -2.16
CA HIS A 129 -17.32 3.01 -2.27
C HIS A 129 -17.27 4.19 -3.24
N PHE A 130 -17.79 4.01 -4.44
CA PHE A 130 -17.69 5.04 -5.46
C PHE A 130 -18.67 6.18 -5.26
N ASP A 131 -19.83 5.97 -4.63
CA ASP A 131 -20.71 7.06 -4.22
C ASP A 131 -20.00 8.01 -3.24
N GLN A 132 -19.27 7.45 -2.27
CA GLN A 132 -18.44 8.23 -1.35
C GLN A 132 -17.29 8.94 -2.08
N GLN A 133 -16.61 8.25 -3.01
CA GLN A 133 -15.50 8.84 -3.77
C GLN A 133 -15.99 9.95 -4.70
N VAL A 134 -17.10 9.76 -5.40
CA VAL A 134 -17.70 10.77 -6.29
C VAL A 134 -18.19 11.97 -5.48
N TYR A 135 -18.82 11.74 -4.32
CA TYR A 135 -19.28 12.81 -3.45
C TYR A 135 -18.14 13.73 -2.99
N VAL A 136 -16.98 13.15 -2.64
CA VAL A 136 -15.83 13.92 -2.11
C VAL A 136 -14.95 14.48 -3.21
N TYR A 137 -14.69 13.72 -4.27
CA TYR A 137 -13.65 14.02 -5.26
C TYR A 137 -14.18 14.26 -6.69
N GLY A 138 -15.48 14.12 -6.92
CA GLY A 138 -16.05 14.21 -8.26
C GLY A 138 -15.78 12.97 -9.13
N ASN A 139 -15.63 13.16 -10.43
CA ASN A 139 -15.45 12.06 -11.39
C ASN A 139 -14.21 11.21 -11.06
N GLN A 140 -14.30 9.92 -11.39
CA GLN A 140 -13.27 8.92 -11.05
C GLN A 140 -12.71 8.27 -12.33
N VAL A 141 -11.38 8.19 -12.44
CA VAL A 141 -10.74 7.24 -13.36
C VAL A 141 -10.06 6.17 -12.51
N ILE A 142 -10.55 4.94 -12.62
CA ILE A 142 -9.92 3.78 -12.00
C ILE A 142 -8.75 3.34 -12.87
N VAL A 143 -7.53 3.67 -12.45
CA VAL A 143 -6.30 3.24 -13.13
C VAL A 143 -5.85 1.93 -12.51
N ASN A 144 -6.14 0.81 -13.18
CA ASN A 144 -5.86 -0.53 -12.65
C ASN A 144 -4.55 -1.10 -13.22
N LEU A 145 -3.53 -1.23 -12.37
CA LEU A 145 -2.15 -1.60 -12.73
C LEU A 145 -1.81 -3.07 -12.45
N ILE A 146 -2.82 -3.91 -12.23
CA ILE A 146 -2.59 -5.34 -11.98
C ILE A 146 -2.25 -6.09 -13.26
N ASN A 147 -1.60 -7.25 -13.10
CA ASN A 147 -1.30 -8.12 -14.22
C ASN A 147 -2.60 -8.70 -14.79
N GLN A 148 -2.71 -8.67 -16.11
CA GLN A 148 -3.88 -9.23 -16.82
C GLN A 148 -3.75 -10.74 -17.04
N ASP A 149 -2.56 -11.29 -16.77
CA ASP A 149 -2.24 -12.71 -16.84
C ASP A 149 -1.82 -13.26 -15.46
N GLY A 150 -1.87 -14.58 -15.30
CA GLY A 150 -1.43 -15.27 -14.08
C GLY A 150 -2.38 -15.08 -12.88
N PRO A 151 -1.87 -15.17 -11.64
CA PRO A 151 -2.72 -15.18 -10.44
C PRO A 151 -3.53 -13.91 -10.19
N GLU A 152 -3.08 -12.75 -10.68
CA GLU A 152 -3.79 -11.47 -10.52
C GLU A 152 -4.98 -11.33 -11.49
N GLN A 153 -5.04 -12.14 -12.56
CA GLN A 153 -6.07 -12.06 -13.61
C GLN A 153 -7.51 -12.20 -13.06
N VAL A 154 -7.70 -12.99 -12.00
CA VAL A 154 -9.02 -13.19 -11.40
C VAL A 154 -9.60 -11.88 -10.85
N LEU A 155 -8.73 -11.03 -10.29
CA LEU A 155 -9.12 -9.70 -9.78
C LEU A 155 -9.42 -8.73 -10.92
N GLU A 156 -8.62 -8.76 -11.98
CA GLU A 156 -8.82 -7.89 -13.14
C GLU A 156 -10.16 -8.19 -13.81
N LYS A 157 -10.42 -9.45 -14.16
CA LYS A 157 -11.68 -9.86 -14.81
C LYS A 157 -12.90 -9.51 -13.97
N LYS A 158 -12.83 -9.77 -12.64
CA LYS A 158 -13.94 -9.47 -11.75
C LYS A 158 -14.17 -7.97 -11.61
N LEU A 159 -13.11 -7.17 -11.50
CA LEU A 159 -13.23 -5.72 -11.43
C LEU A 159 -13.84 -5.15 -12.72
N ALA A 160 -13.34 -5.55 -13.88
CA ALA A 160 -13.89 -5.12 -15.18
C ALA A 160 -15.38 -5.46 -15.29
N GLN A 161 -15.78 -6.67 -14.87
CA GLN A 161 -17.19 -7.09 -14.85
C GLN A 161 -18.05 -6.19 -13.94
N VAL A 162 -17.58 -5.93 -12.70
CA VAL A 162 -18.32 -5.11 -11.72
C VAL A 162 -18.45 -3.66 -12.20
N VAL A 163 -17.39 -3.08 -12.75
CA VAL A 163 -17.43 -1.72 -13.31
C VAL A 163 -18.41 -1.64 -14.47
N THR A 164 -18.38 -2.61 -15.39
CA THR A 164 -19.30 -2.64 -16.54
C THR A 164 -20.75 -2.75 -16.08
N ASN A 165 -21.02 -3.61 -15.09
CA ASN A 165 -22.37 -3.79 -14.57
C ASN A 165 -22.89 -2.59 -13.77
N ALA A 166 -21.99 -1.83 -13.13
CA ALA A 166 -22.35 -0.67 -12.33
C ALA A 166 -22.91 0.48 -13.17
N GLN A 167 -22.54 0.59 -14.45
CA GLN A 167 -23.02 1.60 -15.42
C GLN A 167 -23.00 3.04 -14.86
N ASN A 168 -21.98 3.37 -14.05
CA ASN A 168 -21.88 4.67 -13.40
C ASN A 168 -21.12 5.65 -14.33
N GLU A 169 -21.81 6.68 -14.81
CA GLU A 169 -21.27 7.70 -15.74
C GLU A 169 -20.11 8.51 -15.15
N ASN A 170 -20.00 8.56 -13.82
CA ASN A 170 -18.91 9.26 -13.13
C ASN A 170 -17.64 8.43 -13.03
N ILE A 171 -17.65 7.17 -13.50
CA ILE A 171 -16.53 6.22 -13.37
C ILE A 171 -16.06 5.79 -14.75
N ARG A 172 -14.79 6.03 -15.05
CA ARG A 172 -14.10 5.45 -16.20
C ARG A 172 -13.09 4.40 -15.72
N TYR A 173 -13.02 3.28 -16.41
CA TYR A 173 -12.07 2.21 -16.13
C TYR A 173 -10.93 2.22 -17.14
N GLU A 174 -9.69 2.25 -16.65
CA GLU A 174 -8.47 2.21 -17.46
C GLU A 174 -7.58 1.06 -16.97
N PRO A 175 -7.68 -0.14 -17.59
CA PRO A 175 -6.78 -1.25 -17.31
C PRO A 175 -5.43 -1.05 -18.01
N PHE A 176 -4.34 -1.28 -17.28
CA PHE A 176 -2.98 -1.23 -17.81
C PHE A 176 -2.11 -2.31 -17.18
N ASP A 177 -1.73 -3.33 -17.95
CA ASP A 177 -0.82 -4.38 -17.48
C ASP A 177 0.60 -3.83 -17.34
N PHE A 178 0.87 -3.31 -16.13
CA PHE A 178 2.16 -2.69 -15.83
C PHE A 178 3.34 -3.65 -16.03
N HIS A 179 3.18 -4.92 -15.67
CA HIS A 179 4.27 -5.89 -15.79
C HIS A 179 4.59 -6.24 -17.24
N LYS A 180 3.57 -6.43 -18.05
CA LYS A 180 3.70 -6.76 -19.47
C LYS A 180 4.30 -5.58 -20.25
N GLU A 181 3.73 -4.38 -20.08
CA GLU A 181 4.15 -3.18 -20.79
C GLU A 181 5.53 -2.70 -20.35
N CYS A 182 5.83 -2.70 -19.04
CA CYS A 182 7.10 -2.20 -18.51
C CYS A 182 8.15 -3.30 -18.29
N LYS A 183 8.00 -4.46 -18.95
CA LYS A 183 8.96 -5.57 -18.87
C LYS A 183 10.37 -5.10 -19.26
N LYS A 184 11.41 -5.63 -18.59
CA LYS A 184 12.81 -5.23 -18.78
C LYS A 184 13.07 -3.72 -18.57
N MET A 185 12.36 -3.10 -17.61
CA MET A 185 12.50 -1.67 -17.25
C MET A 185 12.16 -0.70 -18.40
N ARG A 186 11.31 -1.09 -19.32
CA ARG A 186 10.81 -0.23 -20.41
C ARG A 186 9.75 0.76 -19.90
N TRP A 187 10.18 1.68 -19.06
CA TRP A 187 9.31 2.68 -18.44
C TRP A 187 8.86 3.76 -19.43
N ASP A 188 9.54 3.86 -20.59
CA ASP A 188 9.09 4.64 -21.74
C ASP A 188 7.65 4.28 -22.17
N ARG A 189 7.26 3.02 -21.97
CA ARG A 189 5.93 2.52 -22.29
C ARG A 189 4.82 3.13 -21.41
N LEU A 190 5.15 3.74 -20.28
CA LEU A 190 4.19 4.47 -19.47
C LEU A 190 3.62 5.71 -20.19
N SER A 191 4.31 6.22 -21.21
CA SER A 191 3.77 7.26 -22.10
C SER A 191 2.46 6.86 -22.74
N ILE A 192 2.25 5.57 -23.04
CA ILE A 192 1.00 5.05 -23.59
C ILE A 192 -0.17 5.28 -22.61
N LEU A 193 0.06 4.97 -21.32
CA LEU A 193 -0.93 5.22 -20.29
C LEU A 193 -1.18 6.72 -20.12
N MET A 194 -0.13 7.54 -20.10
CA MET A 194 -0.26 9.00 -19.98
C MET A 194 -1.08 9.58 -21.12
N GLU A 195 -0.84 9.16 -22.37
CA GLU A 195 -1.64 9.61 -23.52
C GLU A 195 -3.13 9.25 -23.38
N ARG A 196 -3.46 8.05 -22.86
CA ARG A 196 -4.84 7.63 -22.61
C ARG A 196 -5.52 8.43 -21.49
N LEU A 197 -4.74 8.94 -20.52
CA LEU A 197 -5.25 9.72 -19.38
C LEU A 197 -5.31 11.22 -19.66
N LYS A 198 -4.64 11.73 -20.70
CA LYS A 198 -4.62 13.18 -21.05
C LYS A 198 -6.00 13.82 -21.18
N PRO A 199 -7.01 13.20 -21.81
CA PRO A 199 -8.34 13.80 -21.89
C PRO A 199 -8.96 14.02 -20.50
N ASP A 200 -8.78 13.06 -19.59
CA ASP A 200 -9.29 13.17 -18.23
C ASP A 200 -8.50 14.18 -17.40
N MET A 201 -7.18 14.26 -17.57
CA MET A 201 -6.36 15.29 -16.91
C MET A 201 -6.86 16.69 -17.27
N LYS A 202 -7.19 16.94 -18.54
CA LYS A 202 -7.77 18.21 -19.00
C LYS A 202 -9.17 18.44 -18.45
N LYS A 203 -10.01 17.39 -18.40
CA LYS A 203 -11.38 17.46 -17.87
C LYS A 203 -11.39 17.72 -16.38
N PHE A 204 -10.58 17.03 -15.61
CA PHE A 204 -10.53 17.13 -14.15
C PHE A 204 -9.82 18.39 -13.68
N GLY A 205 -8.75 18.76 -14.36
CA GLY A 205 -7.91 19.89 -13.99
C GLY A 205 -7.31 19.76 -12.59
N TYR A 206 -7.20 20.89 -11.93
CA TYR A 206 -6.63 21.00 -10.59
C TYR A 206 -7.26 22.22 -9.88
N PHE A 207 -7.11 22.30 -8.56
CA PHE A 207 -7.49 23.50 -7.81
C PHE A 207 -6.48 24.63 -8.07
N MET A 208 -6.99 25.84 -8.26
CA MET A 208 -6.16 27.05 -8.41
C MET A 208 -6.82 28.24 -7.75
N GLU A 209 -6.05 28.91 -6.89
CA GLU A 209 -6.39 30.18 -6.28
C GLU A 209 -5.33 31.22 -6.69
N LEU A 210 -5.76 32.37 -7.22
CA LEU A 210 -4.90 33.49 -7.59
C LEU A 210 -5.33 34.72 -6.81
N LYS A 211 -4.38 35.34 -6.10
CA LYS A 211 -4.59 36.57 -5.30
C LYS A 211 -5.80 36.48 -4.36
N GLY A 212 -5.98 35.30 -3.72
CA GLY A 212 -7.08 35.03 -2.79
C GLY A 212 -8.45 34.74 -3.46
N SER A 213 -8.50 34.59 -4.77
CA SER A 213 -9.73 34.23 -5.49
C SER A 213 -9.58 32.86 -6.13
N VAL A 214 -10.54 31.96 -5.88
CA VAL A 214 -10.58 30.63 -6.51
C VAL A 214 -10.98 30.78 -7.98
N VAL A 215 -10.06 30.38 -8.88
CA VAL A 215 -10.24 30.45 -10.34
C VAL A 215 -10.57 29.11 -10.98
N LYS A 216 -10.17 28.02 -10.35
CA LYS A 216 -10.40 26.66 -10.88
C LYS A 216 -10.59 25.67 -9.74
N LEU A 217 -11.51 24.74 -9.91
CA LEU A 217 -11.70 23.60 -9.02
C LEU A 217 -11.33 22.31 -9.75
N GLN A 218 -10.83 21.34 -9.00
CA GLN A 218 -10.58 20.00 -9.51
C GLN A 218 -11.91 19.24 -9.62
N GLY A 219 -12.25 18.74 -10.80
CA GLY A 219 -13.54 18.11 -11.10
C GLY A 219 -13.53 16.57 -11.02
N GLY A 220 -12.42 15.97 -10.69
CA GLY A 220 -12.29 14.51 -10.56
C GLY A 220 -10.90 14.08 -10.15
N VAL A 221 -10.72 12.79 -9.87
CA VAL A 221 -9.45 12.21 -9.43
C VAL A 221 -9.09 10.93 -10.18
N PHE A 222 -7.81 10.64 -10.24
CA PHE A 222 -7.28 9.33 -10.64
C PHE A 222 -7.18 8.46 -9.39
N ARG A 223 -7.97 7.39 -9.34
CA ARG A 223 -7.93 6.38 -8.31
C ARG A 223 -7.08 5.20 -8.80
N THR A 224 -5.84 5.15 -8.39
CA THR A 224 -4.88 4.15 -8.86
C THR A 224 -4.85 2.94 -7.93
N ASN A 225 -4.91 1.74 -8.49
CA ASN A 225 -4.74 0.51 -7.73
C ASN A 225 -3.81 -0.48 -8.44
N CYS A 226 -3.13 -1.28 -7.63
CA CYS A 226 -2.46 -2.51 -8.03
C CYS A 226 -2.67 -3.55 -6.92
N ILE A 227 -1.99 -4.69 -6.94
CA ILE A 227 -2.18 -5.71 -5.91
C ILE A 227 -1.88 -5.18 -4.49
N ASP A 228 -0.80 -4.43 -4.31
CA ASP A 228 -0.40 -3.84 -3.02
C ASP A 228 -0.64 -2.33 -2.92
N CYS A 229 -0.92 -1.67 -4.03
CA CYS A 229 -1.03 -0.21 -4.14
C CYS A 229 0.22 0.53 -3.60
N LEU A 230 1.41 0.01 -3.88
CA LEU A 230 2.70 0.55 -3.44
C LEU A 230 3.55 1.02 -4.63
N ASP A 231 4.53 0.23 -5.07
CA ASP A 231 5.55 0.66 -6.03
C ASP A 231 4.98 1.08 -7.40
N ARG A 232 4.20 0.20 -8.06
CA ARG A 232 3.57 0.51 -9.37
C ARG A 232 2.68 1.74 -9.30
N THR A 233 1.89 1.83 -8.25
CA THR A 233 0.98 2.96 -8.01
C THR A 233 1.73 4.26 -7.82
N ASN A 234 2.81 4.27 -7.02
CA ASN A 234 3.58 5.49 -6.80
C ASN A 234 4.21 6.02 -8.09
N VAL A 235 4.72 5.12 -8.94
CA VAL A 235 5.29 5.50 -10.24
C VAL A 235 4.23 6.19 -11.12
N VAL A 236 3.06 5.59 -11.26
CA VAL A 236 2.00 6.17 -12.11
C VAL A 236 1.47 7.48 -11.54
N GLN A 237 1.24 7.54 -10.23
CA GLN A 237 0.79 8.79 -9.57
C GLN A 237 1.82 9.92 -9.70
N SER A 238 3.12 9.62 -9.59
CA SER A 238 4.16 10.63 -9.79
C SER A 238 4.22 11.17 -11.22
N LEU A 239 3.96 10.32 -12.23
CA LEU A 239 3.89 10.76 -13.62
C LEU A 239 2.67 11.66 -13.87
N ILE A 240 1.48 11.26 -13.41
CA ILE A 240 0.27 12.08 -13.50
C ILE A 240 0.49 13.44 -12.80
N ALA A 241 1.06 13.41 -11.59
CA ALA A 241 1.36 14.61 -10.84
C ALA A 241 2.35 15.52 -11.57
N LYS A 242 3.35 14.96 -12.26
CA LYS A 242 4.34 15.72 -13.04
C LYS A 242 3.71 16.43 -14.24
N GLU A 243 2.82 15.76 -14.97
CA GLU A 243 2.10 16.37 -16.10
C GLU A 243 1.24 17.57 -15.63
N ILE A 244 0.48 17.39 -14.55
CA ILE A 244 -0.33 18.48 -13.98
C ILE A 244 0.56 19.60 -13.43
N LEU A 245 1.68 19.28 -12.79
CA LEU A 245 2.62 20.24 -12.25
C LEU A 245 3.18 21.16 -13.34
N GLN A 246 3.49 20.63 -14.52
CA GLN A 246 3.96 21.41 -15.66
C GLN A 246 2.94 22.48 -16.03
N GLU A 247 1.67 22.13 -16.14
CA GLU A 247 0.60 23.07 -16.43
C GLU A 247 0.45 24.13 -15.31
N GLN A 248 0.48 23.69 -14.05
CA GLN A 248 0.39 24.60 -12.89
C GLN A 248 1.51 25.65 -12.89
N LEU A 249 2.76 25.24 -13.14
CA LEU A 249 3.91 26.15 -13.14
C LEU A 249 3.86 27.15 -14.31
N VAL A 250 3.35 26.74 -15.46
CA VAL A 250 3.10 27.66 -16.61
C VAL A 250 2.02 28.67 -16.24
N LYS A 251 0.91 28.24 -15.65
CA LYS A 251 -0.19 29.14 -15.23
C LYS A 251 0.22 30.12 -14.14
N LEU A 252 1.10 29.72 -13.22
CA LEU A 252 1.69 30.61 -12.22
C LEU A 252 2.78 31.53 -12.78
N GLY A 253 3.08 31.47 -14.09
CA GLY A 253 4.09 32.27 -14.73
C GLY A 253 5.53 31.99 -14.29
N LEU A 254 5.77 30.78 -13.76
CA LEU A 254 7.08 30.30 -13.33
C LEU A 254 7.85 29.65 -14.48
N LEU A 255 7.14 29.04 -15.42
CA LEU A 255 7.66 28.49 -16.68
C LEU A 255 7.00 29.17 -17.88
N ARG A 256 7.71 29.23 -19.00
CA ARG A 256 7.21 29.74 -20.28
C ARG A 256 6.45 28.67 -21.07
N SER A 257 6.86 27.40 -20.89
CA SER A 257 6.23 26.23 -21.51
C SER A 257 6.38 25.00 -20.64
N GLU A 258 5.52 24.02 -20.81
CA GLU A 258 5.55 22.74 -20.08
C GLU A 258 6.90 22.02 -20.27
N LYS A 259 7.51 22.11 -21.44
CA LYS A 259 8.79 21.45 -21.76
C LYS A 259 9.97 22.00 -20.95
N GLU A 260 9.89 23.25 -20.51
CA GLU A 260 10.96 23.94 -19.77
C GLU A 260 11.22 23.29 -18.38
N LEU A 261 10.25 22.55 -17.82
CA LEU A 261 10.46 21.83 -16.56
C LEU A 261 11.60 20.80 -16.66
N GLN A 262 11.81 20.21 -17.84
CA GLN A 262 12.89 19.23 -18.05
C GLN A 262 14.29 19.85 -17.92
N ASP A 263 14.41 21.17 -18.15
CA ASP A 263 15.65 21.92 -18.03
C ASP A 263 15.95 22.32 -16.57
N GLN A 264 14.94 22.26 -15.69
CA GLN A 264 15.05 22.59 -14.26
C GLN A 264 15.56 21.39 -13.45
N LYS A 265 16.84 21.01 -13.65
CA LYS A 265 17.43 19.80 -13.05
C LYS A 265 17.32 19.76 -11.52
N ALA A 266 17.48 20.89 -10.83
CA ALA A 266 17.37 20.95 -9.37
C ALA A 266 15.95 20.65 -8.91
N PHE A 267 14.94 21.19 -9.58
CA PHE A 267 13.53 20.91 -9.29
C PHE A 267 13.18 19.44 -9.57
N ASP A 268 13.59 18.90 -10.73
CA ASP A 268 13.34 17.49 -11.09
C ASP A 268 13.95 16.52 -10.07
N ALA A 269 15.14 16.83 -9.55
CA ALA A 269 15.78 16.03 -8.50
C ALA A 269 14.98 16.06 -7.19
N ILE A 270 14.51 17.21 -6.75
CA ILE A 270 13.68 17.35 -5.54
C ILE A 270 12.36 16.63 -5.73
N PHE A 271 11.67 16.84 -6.86
CA PHE A 271 10.43 16.15 -7.19
C PHE A 271 10.58 14.63 -7.10
N LYS A 272 11.61 14.06 -7.72
CA LYS A 272 11.88 12.62 -7.70
C LYS A 272 12.15 12.10 -6.30
N ASN A 273 12.93 12.83 -5.49
CA ASN A 273 13.23 12.46 -4.12
C ASN A 273 11.98 12.48 -3.25
N VAL A 274 11.16 13.51 -3.33
CA VAL A 274 9.90 13.65 -2.58
C VAL A 274 8.95 12.48 -2.88
N TRP A 275 8.78 12.13 -4.17
CA TRP A 275 7.94 11.00 -4.56
C TRP A 275 8.54 9.64 -4.17
N ALA A 276 9.87 9.50 -4.15
CA ALA A 276 10.52 8.29 -3.65
C ALA A 276 10.39 8.15 -2.13
N ASP A 277 10.55 9.23 -1.37
CA ASP A 277 10.33 9.26 0.08
C ASP A 277 8.89 8.95 0.44
N ASN A 278 7.92 9.53 -0.29
CA ASN A 278 6.50 9.18 -0.17
C ASN A 278 6.25 7.68 -0.37
N ALA A 279 6.85 7.08 -1.42
CA ALA A 279 6.75 5.65 -1.67
C ALA A 279 7.30 4.82 -0.49
N ASP A 280 8.46 5.22 0.04
CA ASP A 280 9.11 4.54 1.17
C ASP A 280 8.25 4.59 2.43
N VAL A 281 7.67 5.73 2.77
CA VAL A 281 6.82 5.89 3.95
C VAL A 281 5.55 5.07 3.83
N ILE A 282 4.79 5.22 2.74
CA ILE A 282 3.55 4.46 2.52
C ILE A 282 3.82 2.95 2.49
N SER A 283 4.95 2.52 1.92
CA SER A 283 5.34 1.12 1.93
C SER A 283 5.67 0.61 3.34
N LYS A 284 6.38 1.39 4.16
CA LYS A 284 6.68 1.03 5.57
C LYS A 284 5.40 0.87 6.39
N GLU A 285 4.44 1.75 6.21
CA GLU A 285 3.16 1.71 6.93
C GLU A 285 2.34 0.45 6.61
N TYR A 286 2.32 0.01 5.36
CA TYR A 286 1.50 -1.12 4.91
C TYR A 286 2.25 -2.45 4.89
N ALA A 287 3.44 -2.49 4.30
CA ALA A 287 4.22 -3.72 4.09
C ALA A 287 5.39 -3.89 5.07
N GLY A 288 5.64 -2.90 5.94
CA GLY A 288 6.68 -2.96 6.98
C GLY A 288 8.10 -2.63 6.52
N THR A 289 8.33 -2.42 5.23
CA THR A 289 9.64 -2.06 4.65
C THR A 289 9.50 -0.92 3.66
N GLY A 290 10.61 -0.24 3.32
CA GLY A 290 10.65 0.74 2.24
C GLY A 290 10.17 0.16 0.91
N ALA A 291 9.91 1.05 -0.05
CA ALA A 291 9.53 0.69 -1.41
C ALA A 291 10.68 0.03 -2.15
N LEU A 292 10.37 -0.69 -3.23
CA LEU A 292 11.37 -1.30 -4.10
C LEU A 292 11.70 -0.36 -5.27
N LYS A 293 12.91 -0.50 -5.82
CA LYS A 293 13.40 0.25 -6.99
C LYS A 293 13.44 1.78 -6.78
N THR A 294 13.62 2.24 -5.55
CA THR A 294 13.68 3.68 -5.21
C THR A 294 14.90 4.38 -5.80
N ASP A 295 16.02 3.67 -5.98
CA ASP A 295 17.19 4.17 -6.69
C ASP A 295 16.84 4.62 -8.12
N PHE A 296 16.05 3.81 -8.83
CA PHE A 296 15.57 4.18 -10.16
C PHE A 296 14.60 5.37 -10.13
N THR A 297 13.70 5.44 -9.15
CA THR A 297 12.78 6.57 -8.98
C THR A 297 13.55 7.86 -8.75
N ARG A 298 14.63 7.82 -7.95
CA ARG A 298 15.46 9.00 -7.62
C ARG A 298 16.37 9.43 -8.75
N THR A 299 17.00 8.50 -9.44
CA THR A 299 18.12 8.80 -10.36
C THR A 299 17.83 8.47 -11.84
N GLY A 300 16.77 7.72 -12.12
CA GLY A 300 16.49 7.17 -13.45
C GLY A 300 17.38 6.00 -13.84
N LYS A 301 18.29 5.55 -12.96
CA LYS A 301 19.23 4.45 -13.22
C LYS A 301 19.14 3.39 -12.14
N ARG A 302 19.32 2.14 -12.56
CA ARG A 302 19.40 1.01 -11.66
C ARG A 302 20.82 0.79 -11.21
N THR A 303 21.07 0.77 -9.89
CA THR A 303 22.39 0.55 -9.31
C THR A 303 22.50 -0.86 -8.72
N LEU A 304 23.73 -1.40 -8.64
CA LEU A 304 23.97 -2.67 -7.94
C LEU A 304 23.58 -2.58 -6.46
N PHE A 305 23.95 -1.49 -5.82
CA PHE A 305 23.56 -1.24 -4.42
C PHE A 305 22.04 -1.20 -4.24
N GLY A 306 21.31 -0.51 -5.14
CA GLY A 306 19.84 -0.51 -5.13
C GLY A 306 19.25 -1.93 -5.31
N ALA A 307 19.86 -2.77 -6.15
CA ALA A 307 19.43 -4.16 -6.32
C ALA A 307 19.65 -5.00 -5.04
N LEU A 308 20.78 -4.81 -4.36
CA LEU A 308 21.05 -5.46 -3.06
C LEU A 308 20.08 -4.99 -1.99
N MET A 309 19.79 -3.68 -1.91
CA MET A 309 18.80 -3.13 -0.96
C MET A 309 17.39 -3.64 -1.24
N ASP A 310 17.00 -3.81 -2.50
CA ASP A 310 15.71 -4.43 -2.84
C ASP A 310 15.66 -5.90 -2.42
N GLY A 311 16.75 -6.64 -2.58
CA GLY A 311 16.89 -7.99 -2.07
C GLY A 311 16.69 -8.05 -0.55
N TYR A 312 17.42 -7.19 0.18
CA TYR A 312 17.30 -7.06 1.63
C TYR A 312 15.85 -6.70 2.05
N ASN A 313 15.28 -5.64 1.47
CA ASN A 313 13.90 -5.23 1.74
C ASN A 313 12.89 -6.35 1.43
N SER A 314 13.12 -7.15 0.38
CA SER A 314 12.24 -8.26 0.03
C SER A 314 12.27 -9.38 1.07
N VAL A 315 13.46 -9.71 1.61
CA VAL A 315 13.61 -10.71 2.69
C VAL A 315 12.97 -10.21 3.98
N ILE A 316 13.28 -8.97 4.39
CA ILE A 316 12.69 -8.38 5.61
C ILE A 316 11.17 -8.27 5.48
N ARG A 317 10.67 -7.87 4.31
CA ARG A 317 9.22 -7.82 4.03
C ARG A 317 8.58 -9.20 4.15
N TYR A 318 9.23 -10.25 3.65
CA TYR A 318 8.77 -11.63 3.80
C TYR A 318 8.68 -12.03 5.29
N VAL A 319 9.73 -11.75 6.07
CA VAL A 319 9.75 -12.06 7.51
C VAL A 319 8.64 -11.28 8.24
N LYS A 320 8.55 -9.97 8.03
CA LYS A 320 7.53 -9.15 8.71
C LYS A 320 6.11 -9.58 8.34
N ASN A 321 5.84 -9.81 7.06
CA ASN A 321 4.49 -10.15 6.62
C ASN A 321 4.04 -11.55 7.07
N ASN A 322 4.97 -12.49 7.30
CA ASN A 322 4.61 -13.81 7.80
C ASN A 322 4.67 -13.93 9.34
N PHE A 323 5.53 -13.15 10.02
CA PHE A 323 5.82 -13.40 11.44
C PHE A 323 5.59 -12.21 12.37
N GLN A 324 5.20 -11.04 11.86
CA GLN A 324 4.98 -9.83 12.68
C GLN A 324 3.69 -9.08 12.33
N ASP A 325 3.11 -9.30 11.16
CA ASP A 325 1.97 -8.50 10.69
C ASP A 325 0.67 -8.81 11.44
N GLY A 326 0.53 -9.98 12.06
CA GLY A 326 -0.59 -10.27 12.95
C GLY A 326 -0.60 -9.35 14.17
N SER A 327 0.52 -9.28 14.87
CA SER A 327 0.68 -8.39 16.04
C SER A 327 0.59 -6.90 15.67
N ARG A 328 1.09 -6.51 14.48
CA ARG A 328 0.95 -5.14 13.98
C ARG A 328 -0.50 -4.80 13.65
N GLN A 329 -1.27 -5.76 13.15
CA GLN A 329 -2.71 -5.59 12.92
C GLN A 329 -3.46 -5.39 14.23
N ASP A 330 -3.18 -6.23 15.24
CA ASP A 330 -3.77 -6.10 16.58
C ASP A 330 -3.48 -4.72 17.19
N ALA A 331 -2.24 -4.23 17.06
CA ALA A 331 -1.87 -2.89 17.54
C ALA A 331 -2.65 -1.77 16.82
N MET A 332 -2.87 -1.89 15.50
CA MET A 332 -3.69 -0.93 14.75
C MET A 332 -5.15 -0.97 15.20
N ASP A 333 -5.71 -2.16 15.39
CA ASP A 333 -7.10 -2.33 15.79
C ASP A 333 -7.37 -1.77 17.19
N LEU A 334 -6.43 -1.92 18.12
CA LEU A 334 -6.48 -1.28 19.45
C LEU A 334 -6.38 0.25 19.33
N PHE A 335 -5.39 0.76 18.60
CA PHE A 335 -5.13 2.19 18.50
C PHE A 335 -6.28 2.96 17.84
N LEU A 336 -6.92 2.35 16.84
CA LEU A 336 -8.04 2.95 16.11
C LEU A 336 -9.41 2.73 16.79
N GLY A 337 -9.46 1.96 17.89
CA GLY A 337 -10.72 1.62 18.56
C GLY A 337 -11.59 0.62 17.78
N ASN A 338 -10.99 -0.12 16.82
CA ASN A 338 -11.67 -1.23 16.15
C ASN A 338 -11.91 -2.41 17.09
N TYR A 339 -11.10 -2.52 18.13
CA TYR A 339 -11.28 -3.41 19.25
C TYR A 339 -11.31 -2.59 20.53
N ILE A 340 -12.38 -2.75 21.31
CA ILE A 340 -12.57 -2.09 22.60
C ILE A 340 -12.26 -3.13 23.67
N VAL A 341 -11.32 -2.78 24.57
CA VAL A 341 -10.95 -3.62 25.71
C VAL A 341 -12.09 -3.56 26.73
N GLU A 342 -12.60 -4.72 27.15
CA GLU A 342 -13.62 -4.80 28.18
C GLU A 342 -12.99 -4.54 29.58
N GLU A 343 -13.77 -3.95 30.50
CA GLU A 343 -13.28 -3.50 31.80
C GLU A 343 -12.63 -4.64 32.65
N ASN A 344 -13.07 -5.88 32.43
CA ASN A 344 -12.58 -7.06 33.16
C ASN A 344 -11.54 -7.87 32.35
N GLU A 345 -11.20 -7.43 31.15
CA GLU A 345 -10.21 -8.13 30.31
C GLU A 345 -8.80 -8.00 30.88
N GLY A 346 -8.12 -9.11 30.98
CA GLY A 346 -6.79 -9.19 31.59
C GLY A 346 -6.82 -9.28 33.13
N LEU A 347 -7.98 -9.09 33.77
CA LEU A 347 -8.15 -9.25 35.22
C LEU A 347 -8.85 -10.58 35.56
N THR A 348 -10.10 -10.74 35.12
CA THR A 348 -10.92 -11.94 35.37
C THR A 348 -11.17 -12.73 34.09
N VAL A 349 -11.24 -12.06 32.95
CA VAL A 349 -11.37 -12.64 31.62
C VAL A 349 -10.01 -12.59 30.92
N LYS A 350 -9.58 -13.73 30.39
CA LYS A 350 -8.28 -13.82 29.70
C LYS A 350 -8.29 -12.98 28.41
N SER A 351 -7.27 -12.12 28.26
CA SER A 351 -7.13 -11.31 27.06
C SER A 351 -6.98 -12.18 25.79
N PRO A 352 -7.62 -11.85 24.68
CA PRO A 352 -7.39 -12.55 23.40
C PRO A 352 -5.93 -12.56 22.97
N LEU A 353 -5.15 -11.54 23.35
CA LEU A 353 -3.72 -11.44 23.06
C LEU A 353 -2.89 -12.53 23.76
N GLU A 354 -3.36 -13.04 24.90
CA GLU A 354 -2.72 -14.14 25.65
C GLU A 354 -3.03 -15.53 25.11
N SER A 355 -3.90 -15.62 24.06
CA SER A 355 -4.23 -16.93 23.49
C SER A 355 -2.97 -17.66 23.02
N ALA A 356 -2.79 -18.88 23.52
CA ALA A 356 -1.67 -19.74 23.13
C ALA A 356 -1.82 -20.16 21.65
N ARG A 357 -0.71 -20.18 20.93
CA ARG A 357 -0.67 -20.76 19.59
C ARG A 357 -0.70 -22.27 19.66
N ASP A 358 -1.16 -22.92 18.60
CA ASP A 358 -1.09 -24.40 18.47
C ASP A 358 0.35 -24.87 18.72
N TRP A 359 0.54 -25.92 19.48
CA TRP A 359 1.87 -26.48 19.79
C TRP A 359 2.66 -26.83 18.52
N LYS A 360 1.98 -27.17 17.43
CA LYS A 360 2.58 -27.45 16.11
C LYS A 360 3.37 -26.28 15.56
N TYR A 361 2.95 -25.05 15.88
CA TYR A 361 3.65 -23.82 15.49
C TYR A 361 5.10 -23.81 15.98
N TYR A 362 5.34 -24.37 17.16
CA TYR A 362 6.68 -24.42 17.74
C TYR A 362 7.40 -25.73 17.43
N ALA A 363 6.70 -26.86 17.52
CA ALA A 363 7.31 -28.19 17.41
C ALA A 363 7.81 -28.50 16.00
N VAL A 364 7.03 -28.24 14.96
CA VAL A 364 7.41 -28.61 13.58
C VAL A 364 8.66 -27.85 13.09
N PRO A 365 8.82 -26.52 13.28
CA PRO A 365 10.06 -25.82 12.95
C PRO A 365 11.27 -26.32 13.75
N VAL A 366 11.09 -26.68 15.03
CA VAL A 366 12.19 -27.26 15.85
C VAL A 366 12.60 -28.63 15.31
N ILE A 367 11.64 -29.49 14.99
CA ILE A 367 11.92 -30.80 14.38
C ILE A 367 12.67 -30.62 13.04
N PHE A 368 12.25 -29.67 12.22
CA PHE A 368 12.94 -29.34 10.98
C PHE A 368 14.40 -28.92 11.22
N LEU A 369 14.65 -28.01 12.18
CA LEU A 369 15.98 -27.54 12.49
C LEU A 369 16.89 -28.69 12.99
N VAL A 370 16.37 -29.57 13.84
CA VAL A 370 17.08 -30.74 14.31
C VAL A 370 17.41 -31.69 13.14
N ALA A 371 16.39 -32.01 12.32
CA ALA A 371 16.57 -32.87 11.17
C ALA A 371 17.58 -32.29 10.16
N PHE A 372 17.51 -30.97 9.91
CA PHE A 372 18.46 -30.29 9.03
C PHE A 372 19.89 -30.29 9.58
N SER A 373 20.03 -30.04 10.89
CA SER A 373 21.36 -30.09 11.54
C SER A 373 21.97 -31.50 11.46
N MET A 374 21.18 -32.53 11.73
CA MET A 374 21.63 -33.93 11.62
C MET A 374 21.94 -34.33 10.19
N PHE A 375 21.15 -33.86 9.23
CA PHE A 375 21.42 -34.05 7.80
C PHE A 375 22.77 -33.43 7.40
N MET A 376 23.00 -32.16 7.82
CA MET A 376 24.27 -31.48 7.53
C MET A 376 25.47 -32.19 8.17
N VAL A 377 25.34 -32.66 9.42
CA VAL A 377 26.37 -33.46 10.09
C VAL A 377 26.66 -34.74 9.30
N SER A 378 25.62 -35.47 8.88
CA SER A 378 25.75 -36.71 8.10
C SER A 378 26.40 -36.52 6.73
N VAL A 379 26.25 -35.32 6.12
CA VAL A 379 26.86 -35.01 4.82
C VAL A 379 28.30 -34.51 4.98
N LEU A 380 28.57 -33.68 5.99
CA LEU A 380 29.87 -32.99 6.13
C LEU A 380 30.90 -33.79 6.90
N LEU A 381 30.49 -34.67 7.83
CA LEU A 381 31.42 -35.51 8.60
C LEU A 381 31.49 -36.90 7.96
N PRO A 382 32.67 -37.30 7.45
CA PRO A 382 32.84 -38.64 6.91
C PRO A 382 32.73 -39.69 8.00
N ASP A 383 32.05 -40.80 7.69
CA ASP A 383 31.99 -41.98 8.53
C ASP A 383 32.92 -43.09 8.00
N GLU A 384 33.39 -43.94 8.86
CA GLU A 384 34.26 -45.10 8.45
C GLU A 384 33.47 -46.11 7.58
N HIS A 385 32.13 -46.14 7.76
CA HIS A 385 31.24 -47.02 7.00
C HIS A 385 30.30 -46.22 6.05
N LEU A 386 30.63 -46.19 4.77
CA LEU A 386 29.88 -45.47 3.77
C LEU A 386 28.38 -45.87 3.69
N SER A 387 28.04 -47.14 3.98
CA SER A 387 26.68 -47.64 3.97
C SER A 387 25.83 -47.01 5.12
N GLU A 388 26.42 -46.84 6.29
CA GLU A 388 25.75 -46.23 7.44
C GLU A 388 25.58 -44.72 7.26
N GLN A 389 26.61 -44.08 6.73
CA GLN A 389 26.54 -42.64 6.33
C GLN A 389 25.41 -42.39 5.34
N MET A 390 25.31 -43.21 4.29
CA MET A 390 24.22 -43.08 3.32
C MET A 390 22.83 -43.24 3.97
N LEU A 391 22.69 -44.16 4.88
CA LEU A 391 21.44 -44.41 5.61
C LEU A 391 21.03 -43.23 6.49
N TYR A 392 21.97 -42.62 7.21
CA TYR A 392 21.73 -41.38 7.95
C TYR A 392 21.37 -40.20 7.06
N VAL A 393 22.08 -40.00 5.95
CA VAL A 393 21.77 -38.95 4.95
C VAL A 393 20.35 -39.12 4.40
N LEU A 394 19.97 -40.35 4.05
CA LEU A 394 18.61 -40.63 3.54
C LEU A 394 17.54 -40.40 4.62
N PHE A 395 17.77 -40.91 5.84
CA PHE A 395 16.81 -40.77 6.95
C PHE A 395 16.57 -39.28 7.31
N TRP A 396 17.65 -38.54 7.57
CA TRP A 396 17.54 -37.13 7.95
C TRP A 396 17.12 -36.24 6.76
N GLY A 397 17.53 -36.58 5.55
CA GLY A 397 17.05 -35.92 4.32
C GLY A 397 15.54 -36.08 4.13
N MET A 398 15.02 -37.29 4.36
CA MET A 398 13.57 -37.56 4.34
C MET A 398 12.83 -36.79 5.45
N ALA A 399 13.37 -36.77 6.66
CA ALA A 399 12.80 -36.01 7.77
C ALA A 399 12.75 -34.50 7.47
N CYS A 400 13.81 -33.93 6.90
CA CYS A 400 13.82 -32.55 6.42
C CYS A 400 12.76 -32.31 5.35
N PHE A 401 12.68 -33.20 4.38
CA PHE A 401 11.71 -33.05 3.29
C PHE A 401 10.27 -33.10 3.81
N LEU A 402 9.95 -34.07 4.65
CA LEU A 402 8.59 -34.23 5.19
C LEU A 402 8.18 -33.05 6.08
N THR A 403 9.07 -32.58 6.96
CA THR A 403 8.79 -31.44 7.83
C THR A 403 8.66 -30.15 7.03
N LEU A 404 9.52 -29.91 6.05
CA LEU A 404 9.43 -28.75 5.16
C LEU A 404 8.14 -28.80 4.30
N ALA A 405 7.81 -29.97 3.73
CA ALA A 405 6.58 -30.16 2.99
C ALA A 405 5.35 -29.87 3.86
N THR A 406 5.34 -30.34 5.11
CA THR A 406 4.29 -30.04 6.09
C THR A 406 4.16 -28.54 6.34
N MET A 407 5.28 -27.84 6.57
CA MET A 407 5.29 -26.40 6.77
C MET A 407 4.74 -25.65 5.54
N LEU A 408 5.08 -26.07 4.33
CA LEU A 408 4.62 -25.41 3.11
C LEU A 408 3.14 -25.72 2.80
N LEU A 409 2.67 -26.95 3.06
CA LEU A 409 1.28 -27.36 2.84
C LEU A 409 0.32 -26.70 3.83
N PHE A 410 0.75 -26.61 5.10
CA PHE A 410 -0.04 -26.04 6.20
C PHE A 410 0.48 -24.65 6.62
N GLY A 411 1.06 -23.90 5.70
CA GLY A 411 1.78 -22.65 5.96
C GLY A 411 1.00 -21.62 6.78
N ALA A 412 -0.34 -21.62 6.68
CA ALA A 412 -1.19 -20.72 7.47
C ALA A 412 -1.09 -20.94 9.01
N ILE A 413 -0.71 -22.13 9.45
CA ILE A 413 -0.51 -22.43 10.89
C ILE A 413 0.78 -21.77 11.42
N PHE A 414 1.78 -21.60 10.55
CA PHE A 414 3.13 -21.14 10.92
C PHE A 414 3.35 -19.65 10.72
N VAL A 415 2.29 -18.89 10.40
CA VAL A 415 2.35 -17.43 10.23
C VAL A 415 1.73 -16.71 11.43
N ASP A 416 2.14 -15.45 11.63
CA ASP A 416 1.54 -14.56 12.61
C ASP A 416 0.19 -14.07 12.11
N GLN A 417 -0.89 -14.45 12.81
CA GLN A 417 -2.26 -14.02 12.51
C GLN A 417 -2.75 -13.06 13.59
N PRO A 418 -3.57 -12.05 13.23
CA PRO A 418 -4.16 -11.16 14.22
C PRO A 418 -5.10 -11.94 15.15
N LYS A 419 -5.01 -11.68 16.43
CA LYS A 419 -5.76 -12.36 17.48
C LYS A 419 -7.08 -11.66 17.78
N LEU A 420 -7.10 -10.33 17.70
CA LEU A 420 -8.28 -9.51 18.01
C LEU A 420 -9.38 -9.65 16.95
N ALA A 421 -9.00 -9.76 15.68
CA ALA A 421 -9.96 -9.93 14.58
C ALA A 421 -10.79 -11.23 14.65
N GLN A 422 -10.24 -12.29 15.27
CA GLN A 422 -10.91 -13.58 15.40
C GLN A 422 -12.10 -13.52 16.37
N ASN A 423 -12.13 -12.58 17.29
CA ASN A 423 -13.20 -12.44 18.27
C ASN A 423 -14.39 -11.62 17.75
N LYS A 424 -14.18 -10.74 16.75
CA LYS A 424 -15.27 -10.00 16.09
C LYS A 424 -16.26 -10.90 15.32
N VAL A 425 -15.76 -11.99 14.76
CA VAL A 425 -16.61 -12.95 13.97
C VAL A 425 -17.45 -13.86 14.85
N LYS A 426 -17.18 -13.91 16.18
CA LYS A 426 -17.94 -14.75 17.12
C LYS A 426 -19.04 -13.99 17.86
N SER A 427 -19.10 -12.67 17.75
CA SER A 427 -20.09 -11.82 18.42
C SER A 427 -21.20 -11.32 17.49
N ASP A 428 -21.12 -11.60 16.18
CA ASP A 428 -22.15 -11.36 15.18
C ASP A 428 -22.72 -12.71 14.68
#